data_57f5f30c90a7b96b5721fd48fa52a07c
#
_entry.id   57f5f30c90a7b96b5721fd48fa52a07c
#
_cell.length_a   1.000
_cell.length_b   1.000
_cell.length_c   1.000
_cell.angle_alpha   90.00
_cell.angle_beta   90.00
_cell.angle_gamma   90.00
#
_symmetry.space_group_name_H-M   'P 1'
#
loop_
_entity.id
_entity.type
_entity.pdbx_description
1 polymer ?
#
loop_
_entity_poly.entity_id
_entity_poly.type
_entity_poly.pdbx_seq_one_letter_code
_entity_poly.pdbx_strand_id
1 'polypeptide(L)'
;MRVAVAMSGGVDSLRTAILLKENGADVFGIHMRLVASSRAGDDGEASSVEADQHREEAIRDLCSRIEISLFVIDMRERFEASVIQPFLRSYLDGLTPNPCVVCNPTIKFGHLMEEARHRGADRLATGHYVRRVEGPQGAE
;
A
#
# COMPACT_ATOMS: atom_id res chain seq x y z
N MET A 1 10.52 -0.18 18.95
CA MET A 1 9.49 0.46 18.09
C MET A 1 9.10 -0.54 17.02
N ARG A 2 7.83 -0.83 16.92
CA ARG A 2 7.29 -1.77 15.91
C ARG A 2 6.73 -1.03 14.71
N VAL A 3 7.20 -1.36 13.50
CA VAL A 3 6.87 -0.61 12.28
C VAL A 3 6.27 -1.53 11.24
N ALA A 4 5.09 -1.15 10.75
CA ALA A 4 4.50 -1.76 9.57
C ALA A 4 5.04 -1.09 8.31
N VAL A 5 5.48 -1.85 7.32
CA VAL A 5 5.92 -1.33 6.02
C VAL A 5 4.91 -1.73 4.94
N ALA A 6 4.38 -0.73 4.22
CA ALA A 6 3.50 -0.97 3.08
C ALA A 6 4.30 -1.58 1.92
N MET A 7 4.16 -2.89 1.73
CA MET A 7 4.90 -3.67 0.72
C MET A 7 4.14 -3.66 -0.61
N SER A 8 4.69 -2.98 -1.60
CA SER A 8 4.14 -2.95 -2.97
C SER A 8 4.74 -4.00 -3.90
N GLY A 9 5.82 -4.65 -3.48
CA GLY A 9 6.66 -5.51 -4.32
C GLY A 9 7.73 -4.75 -5.10
N GLY A 10 7.74 -3.41 -5.02
CA GLY A 10 8.79 -2.58 -5.62
C GLY A 10 10.01 -2.41 -4.73
N VAL A 11 11.14 -2.04 -5.35
CA VAL A 11 12.44 -1.87 -4.70
C VAL A 11 12.40 -0.86 -3.54
N ASP A 12 11.60 0.20 -3.65
CA ASP A 12 11.54 1.26 -2.62
C ASP A 12 10.93 0.77 -1.32
N SER A 13 9.84 -0.01 -1.40
CA SER A 13 9.21 -0.59 -0.21
C SER A 13 10.12 -1.64 0.46
N LEU A 14 10.81 -2.45 -0.34
CA LEU A 14 11.79 -3.42 0.16
C LEU A 14 12.97 -2.71 0.84
N ARG A 15 13.53 -1.68 0.20
CA ARG A 15 14.64 -0.89 0.77
C ARG A 15 14.23 -0.22 2.08
N THR A 16 13.00 0.32 2.15
CA THR A 16 12.45 0.89 3.39
C THR A 16 12.41 -0.15 4.51
N ALA A 17 11.95 -1.37 4.24
CA ALA A 17 11.89 -2.45 5.23
C ALA A 17 13.29 -2.84 5.72
N ILE A 18 14.26 -2.98 4.81
CA ILE A 18 15.65 -3.31 5.14
C ILE A 18 16.26 -2.21 6.02
N LEU A 19 16.16 -0.95 5.62
CA LEU A 19 16.71 0.18 6.37
C LEU A 19 16.15 0.28 7.79
N LEU A 20 14.85 0.08 7.96
CA LEU A 20 14.22 0.10 9.28
C LEU A 20 14.70 -1.07 10.15
N LYS A 21 14.84 -2.27 9.58
CA LYS A 21 15.35 -3.45 10.27
C LYS A 21 16.83 -3.25 10.69
N GLU A 22 17.67 -2.74 9.78
CA GLU A 22 19.09 -2.40 10.05
C GLU A 22 19.22 -1.37 11.18
N ASN A 23 18.26 -0.46 11.31
CA ASN A 23 18.20 0.52 12.40
C ASN A 23 17.54 -0.01 13.70
N GLY A 24 17.33 -1.33 13.81
CA GLY A 24 16.84 -1.98 15.02
C GLY A 24 15.34 -1.87 15.28
N ALA A 25 14.54 -1.53 14.27
CA ALA A 25 13.09 -1.59 14.40
C ALA A 25 12.58 -3.05 14.28
N ASP A 26 11.53 -3.38 15.02
CA ASP A 26 10.72 -4.59 14.79
C ASP A 26 9.81 -4.35 13.59
N VAL A 27 10.14 -4.96 12.44
CA VAL A 27 9.49 -4.66 11.15
C VAL A 27 8.62 -5.81 10.70
N PHE A 28 7.43 -5.48 10.20
CA PHE A 28 6.59 -6.42 9.44
C PHE A 28 6.01 -5.75 8.19
N GLY A 29 5.74 -6.54 7.17
CA GLY A 29 5.15 -6.08 5.92
C GLY A 29 3.61 -6.11 5.94
N ILE A 30 2.99 -5.13 5.29
CA ILE A 30 1.56 -5.15 4.95
C ILE A 30 1.42 -4.94 3.45
N HIS A 31 0.74 -5.87 2.77
CA HIS A 31 0.36 -5.74 1.37
C HIS A 31 -1.15 -5.57 1.24
N MET A 32 -1.57 -4.63 0.37
CA MET A 32 -3.00 -4.35 0.12
C MET A 32 -3.43 -4.94 -1.21
N ARG A 33 -4.53 -5.70 -1.21
CA ARG A 33 -5.29 -5.99 -2.42
C ARG A 33 -6.24 -4.83 -2.69
N LEU A 34 -6.02 -4.07 -3.77
CA LEU A 34 -6.78 -2.85 -4.07
C LEU A 34 -7.75 -3.02 -5.24
N VAL A 35 -7.47 -3.89 -6.18
CA VAL A 35 -8.26 -4.07 -7.40
C VAL A 35 -8.73 -5.52 -7.49
N ALA A 36 -10.00 -5.73 -7.82
CA ALA A 36 -10.45 -7.05 -8.20
C ALA A 36 -9.90 -7.38 -9.59
N SER A 37 -9.38 -8.59 -9.74
CA SER A 37 -8.78 -9.09 -10.99
C SER A 37 -9.73 -9.11 -12.21
N SER A 38 -10.99 -8.81 -12.03
CA SER A 38 -12.07 -8.98 -13.01
C SER A 38 -12.46 -7.70 -13.77
N ARG A 39 -11.50 -6.82 -14.11
CA ARG A 39 -11.75 -5.70 -15.02
C ARG A 39 -11.18 -5.92 -16.41
N ALA A 40 -11.31 -7.11 -16.94
CA ALA A 40 -11.14 -7.31 -18.37
C ALA A 40 -12.47 -7.79 -18.93
N GLY A 41 -13.13 -6.98 -19.70
CA GLY A 41 -13.92 -7.52 -20.79
C GLY A 41 -12.96 -8.29 -21.66
N ASP A 42 -13.28 -9.53 -21.96
CA ASP A 42 -12.57 -10.47 -22.82
C ASP A 42 -11.60 -11.45 -22.12
N ASP A 43 -11.99 -12.72 -22.13
CA ASP A 43 -11.19 -13.97 -22.05
C ASP A 43 -10.06 -14.12 -21.01
N GLY A 44 -9.89 -13.19 -20.07
CA GLY A 44 -8.72 -13.12 -19.20
C GLY A 44 -8.93 -13.25 -17.69
N GLU A 45 -10.11 -13.69 -17.22
CA GLU A 45 -10.37 -13.77 -15.76
C GLU A 45 -9.39 -14.68 -15.01
N ALA A 46 -9.01 -15.80 -15.59
CA ALA A 46 -8.03 -16.70 -14.99
C ALA A 46 -6.64 -16.07 -14.90
N SER A 47 -6.19 -15.33 -15.94
CA SER A 47 -4.85 -14.73 -16.00
C SER A 47 -4.66 -13.59 -14.99
N SER A 48 -5.70 -12.88 -14.62
CA SER A 48 -5.61 -11.76 -13.67
C SER A 48 -5.55 -12.21 -12.22
N VAL A 49 -6.27 -13.25 -11.85
CA VAL A 49 -6.18 -13.88 -10.51
C VAL A 49 -4.80 -14.49 -10.32
N GLU A 50 -4.29 -15.20 -11.32
CA GLU A 50 -2.95 -15.77 -11.30
C GLU A 50 -1.88 -14.69 -11.18
N ALA A 51 -2.01 -13.56 -11.90
CA ALA A 51 -1.06 -12.45 -11.80
C ALA A 51 -1.02 -11.82 -10.41
N ASP A 52 -2.17 -11.68 -9.74
CA ASP A 52 -2.22 -11.17 -8.36
C ASP A 52 -1.63 -12.18 -7.38
N GLN A 53 -1.89 -13.47 -7.55
CA GLN A 53 -1.29 -14.53 -6.75
C GLN A 53 0.23 -14.55 -6.90
N HIS A 54 0.75 -14.53 -8.12
CA HIS A 54 2.19 -14.47 -8.38
C HIS A 54 2.85 -13.23 -7.77
N ARG A 55 2.17 -12.09 -7.81
CA ARG A 55 2.67 -10.86 -7.16
C ARG A 55 2.74 -11.02 -5.65
N GLU A 56 1.71 -11.58 -5.02
CA GLU A 56 1.72 -11.82 -3.57
C GLU A 56 2.79 -12.83 -3.16
N GLU A 57 2.97 -13.90 -3.93
CA GLU A 57 4.02 -14.90 -3.70
C GLU A 57 5.41 -14.26 -3.79
N ALA A 58 5.64 -13.41 -4.81
CA ALA A 58 6.89 -12.68 -4.95
C ALA A 58 7.15 -11.74 -3.75
N ILE A 59 6.13 -11.02 -3.28
CA ILE A 59 6.26 -10.14 -2.10
C ILE A 59 6.52 -10.98 -0.85
N ARG A 60 5.89 -12.14 -0.71
CA ARG A 60 6.09 -13.06 0.41
C ARG A 60 7.51 -13.63 0.42
N ASP A 61 8.03 -14.00 -0.74
CA ASP A 61 9.42 -14.44 -0.89
C ASP A 61 10.41 -13.34 -0.50
N LEU A 62 10.21 -12.10 -0.97
CA LEU A 62 11.03 -10.95 -0.60
C LEU A 62 11.00 -10.70 0.92
N CYS A 63 9.83 -10.75 1.55
CA CYS A 63 9.71 -10.59 3.00
C CYS A 63 10.41 -11.72 3.77
N SER A 64 10.30 -12.96 3.28
CA SER A 64 10.98 -14.13 3.86
C SER A 64 12.50 -13.99 3.82
N ARG A 65 13.05 -13.53 2.69
CA ARG A 65 14.51 -13.31 2.53
C ARG A 65 15.08 -12.27 3.50
N ILE A 66 14.29 -11.28 3.87
CA ILE A 66 14.69 -10.29 4.88
C ILE A 66 14.13 -10.62 6.27
N GLU A 67 13.57 -11.81 6.45
CA GLU A 67 13.06 -12.35 7.72
C GLU A 67 12.05 -11.41 8.40
N ILE A 68 11.05 -10.95 7.68
CA ILE A 68 9.90 -10.22 8.21
C ILE A 68 8.59 -10.94 7.88
N SER A 69 7.61 -10.85 8.77
CA SER A 69 6.27 -11.36 8.51
C SER A 69 5.55 -10.49 7.49
N LEU A 70 4.70 -11.08 6.63
CA LEU A 70 3.83 -10.35 5.71
C LEU A 70 2.37 -10.62 6.02
N PHE A 71 1.59 -9.55 6.17
CA PHE A 71 0.13 -9.57 6.25
C PHE A 71 -0.46 -9.05 4.94
N VAL A 72 -1.38 -9.81 4.36
CA VAL A 72 -2.13 -9.38 3.17
C VAL A 72 -3.52 -8.94 3.61
N ILE A 73 -3.93 -7.75 3.20
CA ILE A 73 -5.19 -7.11 3.59
C ILE A 73 -6.03 -6.86 2.36
N ASP A 74 -7.26 -7.34 2.39
CA ASP A 74 -8.23 -7.09 1.34
C ASP A 74 -8.89 -5.72 1.54
N MET A 75 -8.62 -4.79 0.63
CA MET A 75 -9.21 -3.45 0.64
C MET A 75 -9.97 -3.15 -0.65
N ARG A 76 -10.29 -4.17 -1.45
CA ARG A 76 -10.91 -4.01 -2.77
C ARG A 76 -12.22 -3.25 -2.71
N GLU A 77 -13.14 -3.64 -1.83
CA GLU A 77 -14.43 -2.97 -1.67
C GLU A 77 -14.27 -1.50 -1.24
N ARG A 78 -13.38 -1.25 -0.28
CA ARG A 78 -13.12 0.11 0.21
C ARG A 78 -12.48 0.98 -0.87
N PHE A 79 -11.54 0.43 -1.62
CA PHE A 79 -10.87 1.12 -2.71
C PHE A 79 -11.84 1.44 -3.85
N GLU A 80 -12.69 0.47 -4.22
CA GLU A 80 -13.75 0.67 -5.22
C GLU A 80 -14.68 1.81 -4.81
N ALA A 81 -15.22 1.77 -3.59
CA ALA A 81 -16.19 2.75 -3.12
C ALA A 81 -15.59 4.16 -2.94
N SER A 82 -14.36 4.24 -2.39
CA SER A 82 -13.77 5.53 -1.97
C SER A 82 -12.92 6.19 -3.05
N VAL A 83 -12.38 5.41 -4.01
CA VAL A 83 -11.44 5.92 -5.01
C VAL A 83 -11.97 5.73 -6.43
N ILE A 84 -12.35 4.50 -6.78
CA ILE A 84 -12.70 4.20 -8.18
C ILE A 84 -14.03 4.84 -8.56
N GLN A 85 -15.07 4.67 -7.76
CA GLN A 85 -16.39 5.21 -8.06
C GLN A 85 -16.41 6.76 -8.13
N PRO A 86 -15.81 7.51 -7.19
CA PRO A 86 -15.67 8.96 -7.31
C PRO A 86 -14.83 9.39 -8.52
N PHE A 87 -13.75 8.66 -8.82
CA PHE A 87 -12.92 8.92 -9.99
C PHE A 87 -13.75 8.83 -11.30
N LEU A 88 -14.50 7.74 -11.46
CA LEU A 88 -15.33 7.54 -12.66
C LEU A 88 -16.41 8.61 -12.80
N ARG A 89 -17.09 8.97 -11.70
CA ARG A 89 -18.10 10.05 -11.70
C ARG A 89 -17.51 11.38 -12.13
N SER A 90 -16.39 11.77 -11.52
CA SER A 90 -15.71 13.03 -11.86
C SER A 90 -15.27 13.05 -13.33
N TYR A 91 -14.81 11.93 -13.86
CA TYR A 91 -14.41 11.83 -15.25
C TYR A 91 -15.62 11.95 -16.21
N LEU A 92 -16.76 11.33 -15.87
CA LEU A 92 -18.01 11.46 -16.63
C LEU A 92 -18.57 12.88 -16.59
N ASP A 93 -18.32 13.62 -15.51
CA ASP A 93 -18.69 15.04 -15.37
C ASP A 93 -17.72 15.99 -16.10
N GLY A 94 -16.76 15.47 -16.88
CA GLY A 94 -15.79 16.25 -17.66
C GLY A 94 -14.66 16.87 -16.83
N LEU A 95 -14.48 16.43 -15.59
CA LEU A 95 -13.38 16.86 -14.72
C LEU A 95 -12.13 16.00 -14.96
N THR A 96 -10.97 16.50 -14.54
CA THR A 96 -9.71 15.72 -14.52
C THR A 96 -9.36 15.34 -13.10
N PRO A 97 -9.90 14.24 -12.53
CA PRO A 97 -9.67 13.88 -11.16
C PRO A 97 -8.27 13.31 -10.94
N ASN A 98 -7.70 13.56 -9.75
CA ASN A 98 -6.47 12.92 -9.30
C ASN A 98 -6.81 11.89 -8.22
N PRO A 99 -6.87 10.59 -8.53
CA PRO A 99 -7.25 9.56 -7.56
C PRO A 99 -6.25 9.42 -6.41
N CYS A 100 -4.99 9.80 -6.60
CA CYS A 100 -3.96 9.73 -5.55
C CYS A 100 -4.26 10.67 -4.37
N VAL A 101 -4.87 11.83 -4.64
CA VAL A 101 -5.27 12.80 -3.61
C VAL A 101 -6.32 12.22 -2.67
N VAL A 102 -7.19 11.36 -3.17
CA VAL A 102 -8.20 10.67 -2.37
C VAL A 102 -7.64 9.39 -1.75
N CYS A 103 -6.92 8.57 -2.53
CA CYS A 103 -6.38 7.29 -2.09
C CYS A 103 -5.38 7.42 -0.93
N ASN A 104 -4.50 8.42 -0.97
CA ASN A 104 -3.49 8.56 0.07
C ASN A 104 -4.10 8.78 1.46
N PRO A 105 -4.97 9.79 1.70
CA PRO A 105 -5.54 10.00 3.03
C PRO A 105 -6.54 8.91 3.46
N THR A 106 -7.34 8.36 2.53
CA THR A 106 -8.40 7.40 2.91
C THR A 106 -7.88 5.97 3.04
N ILE A 107 -7.17 5.49 2.06
CA ILE A 107 -6.73 4.08 2.00
C ILE A 107 -5.37 3.90 2.68
N LYS A 108 -4.33 4.65 2.24
CA LYS A 108 -2.97 4.41 2.73
C LYS A 108 -2.75 4.93 4.15
N PHE A 109 -3.10 6.19 4.40
CA PHE A 109 -2.87 6.81 5.72
C PHE A 109 -4.09 6.74 6.65
N GLY A 110 -5.26 6.36 6.14
CA GLY A 110 -6.43 6.00 6.91
C GLY A 110 -6.46 4.51 7.25
N HIS A 111 -7.15 3.75 6.42
CA HIS A 111 -7.43 2.32 6.70
C HIS A 111 -6.19 1.45 6.86
N LEU A 112 -5.14 1.64 6.06
CA LEU A 112 -3.92 0.84 6.22
C LEU A 112 -3.22 1.13 7.54
N MET A 113 -3.25 2.40 7.99
CA MET A 113 -2.70 2.78 9.30
C MET A 113 -3.50 2.13 10.44
N GLU A 114 -4.83 2.10 10.36
CA GLU A 114 -5.69 1.42 11.34
C GLU A 114 -5.36 -0.06 11.42
N GLU A 115 -5.25 -0.74 10.27
CA GLU A 115 -4.88 -2.14 10.18
C GLU A 115 -3.47 -2.43 10.73
N ALA A 116 -2.53 -1.52 10.50
CA ALA A 116 -1.19 -1.61 11.06
C ALA A 116 -1.22 -1.52 12.61
N ARG A 117 -2.02 -0.58 13.15
CA ARG A 117 -2.20 -0.42 14.60
C ARG A 117 -2.88 -1.62 15.25
N HIS A 118 -3.91 -2.19 14.62
CA HIS A 118 -4.56 -3.41 15.11
C HIS A 118 -3.59 -4.58 15.21
N ARG A 119 -2.50 -4.58 14.43
CA ARG A 119 -1.43 -5.58 14.48
C ARG A 119 -0.26 -5.16 15.37
N GLY A 120 -0.44 -4.09 16.14
CA GLY A 120 0.51 -3.61 17.13
C GLY A 120 1.65 -2.76 16.56
N ALA A 121 1.49 -2.15 15.38
CA ALA A 121 2.46 -1.20 14.89
C ALA A 121 2.34 0.17 15.58
N ASP A 122 3.47 0.74 15.97
CA ASP A 122 3.56 2.11 16.45
C ASP A 122 3.54 3.11 15.28
N ARG A 123 4.07 2.68 14.11
CA ARG A 123 4.24 3.50 12.91
C ARG A 123 3.94 2.72 11.65
N LEU A 124 3.52 3.44 10.61
CA LEU A 124 3.43 2.95 9.24
C LEU A 124 4.52 3.63 8.40
N ALA A 125 5.29 2.85 7.67
CA ALA A 125 6.27 3.32 6.70
C ALA A 125 5.84 2.93 5.29
N THR A 126 6.23 3.74 4.32
CA THR A 126 5.98 3.51 2.89
C THR A 126 7.24 3.78 2.10
N GLY A 127 7.34 3.27 0.89
CA GLY A 127 8.44 3.55 -0.04
C GLY A 127 8.37 4.93 -0.71
N HIS A 128 7.61 5.89 -0.17
CA HIS A 128 7.58 7.24 -0.71
C HIS A 128 8.84 8.03 -0.32
N TYR A 129 9.34 8.82 -1.27
CA TYR A 129 10.45 9.73 -1.01
C TYR A 129 9.92 11.05 -0.46
N VAL A 130 10.27 11.33 0.81
CA VAL A 130 9.91 12.56 1.51
C VAL A 130 11.15 13.11 2.19
N ARG A 131 11.39 14.40 2.05
CA ARG A 131 12.41 15.13 2.81
C ARG A 131 11.72 16.10 3.75
N ARG A 132 11.89 15.89 5.05
CA ARG A 132 11.46 16.86 6.06
C ARG A 132 12.50 17.96 6.16
N VAL A 133 12.08 19.20 6.04
CA VAL A 133 12.92 20.38 6.27
C VAL A 133 12.40 21.07 7.53
N GLU A 134 13.29 21.41 8.46
CA GLU A 134 12.95 22.22 9.63
C GLU A 134 13.09 23.69 9.24
N GLY A 135 11.96 24.37 9.10
CA GLY A 135 11.89 25.80 8.86
C GLY A 135 11.67 26.60 10.15
N PRO A 136 11.75 27.96 10.09
CA PRO A 136 11.54 28.83 11.26
C PRO A 136 10.14 28.69 11.91
N GLN A 137 9.18 28.11 11.22
CA GLN A 137 7.79 27.92 11.68
C GLN A 137 7.44 26.46 12.00
N GLY A 138 8.42 25.58 12.02
CA GLY A 138 8.24 24.15 12.25
C GLY A 138 8.63 23.29 11.05
N ALA A 139 8.16 22.01 11.04
CA ALA A 139 8.44 21.09 9.95
C ALA A 139 7.48 21.32 8.78
N GLU A 140 8.02 21.47 7.57
CA GLU A 140 7.32 21.50 6.28
C GLU A 140 7.53 20.19 5.53
#